data_0ea82d90f12b43aa412003e66ef4f320
#
_entry.id   0ea82d90f12b43aa412003e66ef4f320
#
_cell.length_a   1.000
_cell.length_b   1.000
_cell.length_c   1.000
_cell.angle_alpha   90.00
_cell.angle_beta   90.00
_cell.angle_gamma   90.00
#
_symmetry.space_group_name_H-M   'P 1'
#
loop_
_entity.id
_entity.type
_entity.pdbx_description
1 polymer ?
#
loop_
_entity_poly.entity_id
_entity_poly.type
_entity_poly.pdbx_seq_one_letter_code
_entity_poly.pdbx_strand_id
1 'polypeptide(L)'
;MADLHRVESDIVGVIFVVAPPRIDVRVAADVALVWAKDESGVIRGFLLEKGMEGFTSNDIHGKLSLRASVTSELSMVNVRVPDSSRLPGVEGLKGPLSCLTQARYGIAWGMVGAAIDCYQTALDYSLERKQFSKPIAGYQLTQAKFAEMITQITMAQLTVYQLGRLKDSGKMRFDQVSLAKRNHCQMARDVARTCREILGGNGIMEDYSPMRHMTNIETVFTYEGTHEMHSLILGQSVTGLAAYDS
;
A
#
# COMPACT_ATOMS: atom_id res chain seq x y z
N MET A 1 13.24 -11.58 -38.36
CA MET A 1 13.33 -12.17 -37.01
C MET A 1 12.76 -11.13 -36.06
N ALA A 2 11.81 -11.47 -35.23
CA ALA A 2 11.33 -10.53 -34.25
C ALA A 2 12.47 -10.26 -33.25
N ASP A 3 12.76 -8.97 -32.99
CA ASP A 3 13.72 -8.60 -31.97
C ASP A 3 13.20 -9.10 -30.61
N LEU A 4 13.95 -10.01 -30.00
CA LEU A 4 13.64 -10.61 -28.70
C LEU A 4 14.53 -9.96 -27.65
N HIS A 5 13.92 -9.37 -26.63
CA HIS A 5 14.63 -8.86 -25.46
C HIS A 5 14.79 -9.97 -24.42
N ARG A 6 16.00 -10.10 -23.88
CA ARG A 6 16.30 -11.00 -22.77
C ARG A 6 16.04 -10.26 -21.46
N VAL A 7 15.13 -10.77 -20.66
CA VAL A 7 14.85 -10.28 -19.31
C VAL A 7 15.60 -11.18 -18.33
N GLU A 8 16.74 -10.71 -17.87
CA GLU A 8 17.58 -11.40 -16.87
C GLU A 8 17.91 -10.51 -15.68
N SER A 9 18.54 -11.09 -14.70
CA SER A 9 19.11 -10.70 -13.40
C SER A 9 19.14 -9.22 -12.96
N ASP A 10 19.00 -8.26 -13.85
CA ASP A 10 18.95 -6.83 -13.54
C ASP A 10 17.50 -6.32 -13.37
N ILE A 11 16.66 -7.13 -12.71
CA ILE A 11 15.29 -6.74 -12.39
C ILE A 11 15.33 -5.60 -11.39
N VAL A 12 14.81 -4.44 -11.79
CA VAL A 12 14.72 -3.25 -10.93
C VAL A 12 13.50 -3.32 -10.03
N GLY A 13 12.48 -4.09 -10.41
CA GLY A 13 11.28 -4.33 -9.62
C GLY A 13 10.13 -4.92 -10.44
N VAL A 14 9.24 -5.62 -9.76
CA VAL A 14 7.91 -6.01 -10.27
C VAL A 14 6.89 -5.17 -9.54
N ILE A 15 6.13 -4.36 -10.26
CA ILE A 15 5.28 -3.36 -9.61
C ILE A 15 3.81 -3.73 -9.64
N PHE A 16 3.34 -4.47 -10.64
CA PHE A 16 1.94 -4.85 -10.71
C PHE A 16 1.74 -6.20 -11.37
N VAL A 17 0.90 -6.98 -10.70
CA VAL A 17 0.33 -8.20 -11.23
C VAL A 17 -1.16 -7.92 -11.43
N VAL A 18 -1.63 -7.87 -12.67
CA VAL A 18 -3.04 -7.64 -12.97
C VAL A 18 -3.75 -9.00 -13.02
N ALA A 19 -4.64 -9.23 -12.07
CA ALA A 19 -5.55 -10.36 -12.10
C ALA A 19 -6.95 -9.91 -12.53
N PRO A 20 -7.62 -10.63 -13.43
CA PRO A 20 -9.05 -10.43 -13.64
C PRO A 20 -9.83 -10.81 -12.37
N PRO A 21 -11.00 -10.20 -12.13
CA PRO A 21 -11.83 -10.55 -10.98
C PRO A 21 -12.42 -11.97 -11.19
N ARG A 22 -11.72 -13.00 -10.73
CA ARG A 22 -12.20 -14.37 -10.69
C ARG A 22 -12.29 -14.87 -9.26
N ILE A 23 -13.36 -15.57 -8.97
CA ILE A 23 -13.72 -16.11 -7.65
C ILE A 23 -12.80 -17.28 -7.22
N ASP A 24 -11.98 -17.82 -8.12
CA ASP A 24 -11.08 -18.93 -7.82
C ASP A 24 -9.65 -18.43 -7.61
N VAL A 25 -9.19 -18.52 -6.39
CA VAL A 25 -8.02 -17.82 -5.80
C VAL A 25 -6.68 -18.49 -6.12
N ARG A 26 -6.59 -19.32 -7.14
CA ARG A 26 -5.34 -20.00 -7.50
C ARG A 26 -4.63 -19.28 -8.65
N VAL A 27 -3.55 -18.56 -8.28
CA VAL A 27 -2.66 -17.82 -9.19
C VAL A 27 -3.40 -16.70 -9.93
N ALA A 28 -3.42 -15.55 -9.30
CA ALA A 28 -4.32 -14.45 -9.62
C ALA A 28 -3.93 -13.64 -10.86
N ALA A 29 -2.74 -13.79 -11.42
CA ALA A 29 -2.30 -12.93 -12.52
C ALA A 29 -1.99 -13.71 -13.79
N ASP A 30 -2.60 -13.26 -14.88
CA ASP A 30 -2.28 -13.73 -16.22
C ASP A 30 -1.14 -12.94 -16.86
N VAL A 31 -0.89 -11.71 -16.37
CA VAL A 31 0.13 -10.79 -16.89
C VAL A 31 0.90 -10.12 -15.74
N ALA A 32 2.22 -10.07 -15.85
CA ALA A 32 3.11 -9.33 -14.95
C ALA A 32 3.78 -8.17 -15.70
N LEU A 33 3.77 -6.97 -15.11
CA LEU A 33 4.61 -5.86 -15.55
C LEU A 33 5.95 -5.91 -14.82
N VAL A 34 7.01 -6.14 -15.55
CA VAL A 34 8.38 -6.25 -15.03
C VAL A 34 9.21 -5.07 -15.48
N TRP A 35 9.91 -4.44 -14.55
CA TRP A 35 10.88 -3.38 -14.81
C TRP A 35 12.29 -3.97 -14.80
N ALA A 36 12.94 -3.95 -15.95
CA ALA A 36 14.29 -4.50 -16.12
C ALA A 36 15.11 -3.60 -17.03
N LYS A 37 16.44 -3.74 -16.95
CA LYS A 37 17.33 -3.07 -17.91
C LYS A 37 17.32 -3.82 -19.23
N ASP A 38 17.26 -3.08 -20.33
CA ASP A 38 17.49 -3.61 -21.67
C ASP A 38 19.01 -3.81 -21.93
N GLU A 39 19.37 -4.29 -23.12
CA GLU A 39 20.76 -4.53 -23.52
C GLU A 39 21.62 -3.27 -23.52
N SER A 40 21.01 -2.07 -23.58
CA SER A 40 21.69 -0.78 -23.46
C SER A 40 21.84 -0.32 -22.00
N GLY A 41 21.36 -1.10 -21.02
CA GLY A 41 21.37 -0.75 -19.61
C GLY A 41 20.26 0.22 -19.19
N VAL A 42 19.31 0.52 -20.08
CA VAL A 42 18.21 1.44 -19.82
C VAL A 42 17.04 0.67 -19.21
N ILE A 43 16.45 1.18 -18.13
CA ILE A 43 15.27 0.58 -17.51
C ILE A 43 14.06 0.74 -18.41
N ARG A 44 13.39 -0.39 -18.70
CA ARG A 44 12.17 -0.49 -19.51
C ARG A 44 11.11 -1.29 -18.76
N GLY A 45 9.85 -1.13 -19.14
CA GLY A 45 8.76 -1.97 -18.68
C GLY A 45 8.46 -3.06 -19.72
N PHE A 46 8.31 -4.30 -19.26
CA PHE A 46 7.98 -5.45 -20.11
C PHE A 46 6.74 -6.15 -19.56
N LEU A 47 5.83 -6.54 -20.46
CA LEU A 47 4.68 -7.36 -20.12
C LEU A 47 5.04 -8.82 -20.31
N LEU A 48 5.00 -9.58 -19.24
CA LEU A 48 5.21 -11.03 -19.23
C LEU A 48 3.87 -11.72 -19.01
N GLU A 49 3.56 -12.70 -19.86
CA GLU A 49 2.35 -13.50 -19.76
C GLU A 49 2.63 -14.83 -19.06
N LYS A 50 1.64 -15.31 -18.32
CA LYS A 50 1.70 -16.63 -17.70
C LYS A 50 1.89 -17.72 -18.76
N GLY A 51 2.87 -18.60 -18.53
CA GLY A 51 3.21 -19.68 -19.46
C GLY A 51 4.34 -19.34 -20.43
N MET A 52 4.89 -18.12 -20.40
CA MET A 52 6.13 -17.84 -21.13
C MET A 52 7.27 -18.73 -20.61
N GLU A 53 8.10 -19.24 -21.52
CA GLU A 53 9.25 -20.07 -21.19
C GLU A 53 10.20 -19.33 -20.24
N GLY A 54 10.60 -20.00 -19.16
CA GLY A 54 11.47 -19.42 -18.13
C GLY A 54 10.79 -18.52 -17.12
N PHE A 55 9.50 -18.21 -17.26
CA PHE A 55 8.73 -17.41 -16.31
C PHE A 55 7.85 -18.29 -15.44
N THR A 56 8.08 -18.26 -14.12
CA THR A 56 7.28 -18.99 -13.13
C THR A 56 6.84 -18.08 -11.99
N SER A 57 5.72 -18.44 -11.38
CA SER A 57 5.13 -17.73 -10.25
C SER A 57 4.72 -18.72 -9.18
N ASN A 58 5.17 -18.53 -7.94
CA ASN A 58 4.87 -19.39 -6.80
C ASN A 58 4.24 -18.55 -5.68
N ASP A 59 3.09 -18.97 -5.17
CA ASP A 59 2.37 -18.23 -4.13
C ASP A 59 3.09 -18.32 -2.78
N ILE A 60 3.19 -17.19 -2.11
CA ILE A 60 3.73 -17.09 -0.76
C ILE A 60 2.59 -17.34 0.23
N HIS A 61 2.69 -18.43 0.98
CA HIS A 61 1.73 -18.83 2.00
C HIS A 61 2.17 -18.39 3.40
N GLY A 62 1.24 -18.45 4.37
CA GLY A 62 1.54 -18.22 5.78
C GLY A 62 1.66 -16.76 6.19
N LYS A 63 1.25 -15.81 5.36
CA LYS A 63 1.19 -14.39 5.75
C LYS A 63 0.17 -14.20 6.89
N LEU A 64 0.52 -13.39 7.88
CA LEU A 64 -0.38 -12.97 8.96
C LEU A 64 -1.15 -11.69 8.63
N SER A 65 -0.69 -10.94 7.61
CA SER A 65 -1.23 -9.66 7.16
C SER A 65 -1.65 -9.77 5.70
N LEU A 66 -2.69 -9.03 5.31
CA LEU A 66 -3.24 -9.02 3.94
C LEU A 66 -3.47 -10.44 3.37
N ARG A 67 -4.08 -11.31 4.18
CA ARG A 67 -4.26 -12.73 3.84
C ARG A 67 -5.15 -12.95 2.62
N ALA A 68 -6.09 -12.06 2.36
CA ALA A 68 -6.95 -12.10 1.18
C ALA A 68 -6.25 -11.59 -0.10
N SER A 69 -5.08 -10.94 0.02
CA SER A 69 -4.26 -10.50 -1.11
C SER A 69 -3.23 -11.59 -1.43
N VAL A 70 -3.37 -12.26 -2.55
CA VAL A 70 -2.37 -13.24 -3.01
C VAL A 70 -1.06 -12.51 -3.29
N THR A 71 0.03 -13.07 -2.81
CA THR A 71 1.40 -12.56 -3.04
C THR A 71 2.22 -13.71 -3.59
N SER A 72 2.92 -13.48 -4.70
CA SER A 72 3.70 -14.52 -5.36
C SER A 72 5.14 -14.06 -5.53
N GLU A 73 6.05 -15.03 -5.45
CA GLU A 73 7.42 -14.89 -5.91
C GLU A 73 7.45 -15.14 -7.41
N LEU A 74 8.04 -14.21 -8.17
CA LEU A 74 8.22 -14.36 -9.61
C LEU A 74 9.65 -14.72 -9.91
N SER A 75 9.85 -15.82 -10.62
CA SER A 75 11.16 -16.28 -11.08
C SER A 75 11.28 -16.18 -12.60
N MET A 76 12.37 -15.58 -13.05
CA MET A 76 12.66 -15.36 -14.46
C MET A 76 14.04 -15.93 -14.79
N VAL A 77 14.08 -16.95 -15.65
CA VAL A 77 15.33 -17.61 -16.07
C VAL A 77 15.35 -17.62 -17.59
N ASN A 78 16.23 -16.83 -18.20
CA ASN A 78 16.36 -16.70 -19.66
C ASN A 78 15.05 -16.33 -20.38
N VAL A 79 14.18 -15.59 -19.75
CA VAL A 79 12.89 -15.17 -20.36
C VAL A 79 13.17 -14.25 -21.55
N ARG A 80 12.60 -14.59 -22.70
CA ARG A 80 12.69 -13.79 -23.94
C ARG A 80 11.32 -13.24 -24.27
N VAL A 81 11.24 -11.93 -24.43
CA VAL A 81 10.01 -11.23 -24.78
C VAL A 81 10.16 -10.48 -26.10
N PRO A 82 9.12 -10.47 -26.96
CA PRO A 82 9.15 -9.68 -28.18
C PRO A 82 9.12 -8.18 -27.88
N ASP A 83 9.63 -7.36 -28.79
CA ASP A 83 9.60 -5.89 -28.64
C ASP A 83 8.18 -5.34 -28.43
N SER A 84 7.17 -6.01 -28.97
CA SER A 84 5.76 -5.67 -28.74
C SER A 84 5.29 -5.78 -27.30
N SER A 85 6.02 -6.51 -26.44
CA SER A 85 5.75 -6.61 -25.00
C SER A 85 6.40 -5.46 -24.19
N ARG A 86 7.22 -4.63 -24.84
CA ARG A 86 7.83 -3.46 -24.22
C ARG A 86 6.83 -2.31 -24.15
N LEU A 87 6.70 -1.68 -23.01
CA LEU A 87 5.87 -0.49 -22.84
C LEU A 87 6.41 0.69 -23.67
N PRO A 88 5.60 1.29 -24.54
CA PRO A 88 6.03 2.41 -25.36
C PRO A 88 6.24 3.68 -24.52
N GLY A 89 7.22 4.49 -24.90
CA GLY A 89 7.45 5.82 -24.31
C GLY A 89 7.93 5.84 -22.85
N VAL A 90 8.40 4.71 -22.35
CA VAL A 90 8.90 4.60 -20.97
C VAL A 90 10.40 4.30 -20.95
N GLU A 91 11.17 5.21 -20.31
CA GLU A 91 12.62 5.11 -20.16
C GLU A 91 13.05 5.46 -18.72
N GLY A 92 13.99 4.68 -18.18
CA GLY A 92 14.59 4.91 -16.89
C GLY A 92 13.60 4.73 -15.72
N LEU A 93 13.96 5.27 -14.57
CA LEU A 93 13.19 5.15 -13.32
C LEU A 93 11.86 5.92 -13.32
N LYS A 94 11.61 6.82 -14.28
CA LYS A 94 10.38 7.63 -14.33
C LYS A 94 9.13 6.74 -14.42
N GLY A 95 9.19 5.64 -15.19
CA GLY A 95 8.08 4.69 -15.31
C GLY A 95 7.70 4.06 -13.96
N PRO A 96 8.58 3.26 -13.35
CA PRO A 96 8.29 2.63 -12.07
C PRO A 96 7.94 3.63 -10.95
N LEU A 97 8.64 4.77 -10.86
CA LEU A 97 8.35 5.79 -9.85
C LEU A 97 6.98 6.46 -10.04
N SER A 98 6.50 6.62 -11.28
CA SER A 98 5.15 7.12 -11.55
C SER A 98 4.07 6.14 -11.08
N CYS A 99 4.25 4.85 -11.33
CA CYS A 99 3.37 3.78 -10.82
C CYS A 99 3.31 3.78 -9.29
N LEU A 100 4.48 3.83 -8.63
CA LEU A 100 4.56 3.91 -7.17
C LEU A 100 3.85 5.16 -6.62
N THR A 101 3.97 6.30 -7.29
CA THR A 101 3.28 7.53 -6.87
C THR A 101 1.76 7.36 -6.90
N GLN A 102 1.20 6.70 -7.93
CA GLN A 102 -0.24 6.43 -8.00
C GLN A 102 -0.68 5.42 -6.94
N ALA A 103 0.08 4.35 -6.73
CA ALA A 103 -0.21 3.35 -5.71
C ALA A 103 -0.20 3.96 -4.30
N ARG A 104 0.79 4.74 -3.96
CA ARG A 104 0.92 5.47 -2.68
C ARG A 104 -0.23 6.45 -2.44
N TYR A 105 -0.70 7.13 -3.49
CA TYR A 105 -1.89 7.96 -3.44
C TYR A 105 -3.13 7.14 -3.03
N GLY A 106 -3.34 5.99 -3.69
CA GLY A 106 -4.44 5.06 -3.33
C GLY A 106 -4.34 4.53 -1.90
N ILE A 107 -3.12 4.19 -1.44
CA ILE A 107 -2.85 3.77 -0.06
C ILE A 107 -3.26 4.86 0.94
N ALA A 108 -2.91 6.12 0.67
CA ALA A 108 -3.26 7.23 1.57
C ALA A 108 -4.79 7.33 1.79
N TRP A 109 -5.61 7.10 0.76
CA TRP A 109 -7.06 7.01 0.87
C TRP A 109 -7.51 5.77 1.64
N GLY A 110 -6.94 4.60 1.31
CA GLY A 110 -7.29 3.34 1.96
C GLY A 110 -7.07 3.35 3.47
N MET A 111 -6.03 4.03 3.93
CA MET A 111 -5.75 4.15 5.36
C MET A 111 -6.77 5.01 6.11
N VAL A 112 -7.32 6.04 5.47
CA VAL A 112 -8.44 6.81 6.02
C VAL A 112 -9.67 5.92 6.19
N GLY A 113 -10.00 5.11 5.16
CA GLY A 113 -11.12 4.17 5.22
C GLY A 113 -10.97 3.12 6.33
N ALA A 114 -9.77 2.54 6.47
CA ALA A 114 -9.49 1.58 7.54
C ALA A 114 -9.63 2.20 8.95
N ALA A 115 -9.17 3.44 9.12
CA ALA A 115 -9.30 4.17 10.39
C ALA A 115 -10.77 4.47 10.73
N ILE A 116 -11.58 4.87 9.74
CA ILE A 116 -13.01 5.14 9.91
C ILE A 116 -13.76 3.87 10.35
N ASP A 117 -13.48 2.73 9.71
CA ASP A 117 -14.11 1.45 10.07
C ASP A 117 -13.77 1.03 11.51
N CYS A 118 -12.49 1.13 11.89
CA CYS A 118 -12.06 0.86 13.26
C CYS A 118 -12.76 1.80 14.27
N TYR A 119 -12.79 3.09 13.96
CA TYR A 119 -13.41 4.11 14.80
C TYR A 119 -14.90 3.82 15.01
N GLN A 120 -15.65 3.58 13.94
CA GLN A 120 -17.08 3.31 14.03
C GLN A 120 -17.36 2.03 14.82
N THR A 121 -16.62 0.95 14.55
CA THR A 121 -16.74 -0.31 15.30
C THR A 121 -16.52 -0.12 16.79
N ALA A 122 -15.50 0.63 17.17
CA ALA A 122 -15.21 0.89 18.59
C ALA A 122 -16.24 1.83 19.23
N LEU A 123 -16.75 2.81 18.48
CA LEU A 123 -17.78 3.73 18.95
C LEU A 123 -19.09 2.98 19.26
N ASP A 124 -19.59 2.20 18.31
CA ASP A 124 -20.84 1.44 18.47
C ASP A 124 -20.75 0.48 19.65
N TYR A 125 -19.65 -0.30 19.74
CA TYR A 125 -19.39 -1.17 20.86
C TYR A 125 -19.38 -0.43 22.21
N SER A 126 -18.71 0.73 22.26
CA SER A 126 -18.54 1.49 23.52
C SER A 126 -19.82 2.15 24.00
N LEU A 127 -20.77 2.44 23.11
CA LEU A 127 -22.10 2.95 23.45
C LEU A 127 -22.99 1.87 24.03
N GLU A 128 -22.85 0.61 23.60
CA GLU A 128 -23.64 -0.52 24.09
C GLU A 128 -23.04 -1.19 25.33
N ARG A 129 -21.72 -1.37 25.34
CA ARG A 129 -21.00 -2.06 26.42
C ARG A 129 -21.05 -1.27 27.72
N LYS A 130 -21.59 -1.87 28.77
CA LYS A 130 -21.66 -1.27 30.10
C LYS A 130 -20.62 -1.84 31.06
N GLN A 131 -20.01 -0.97 31.83
CA GLN A 131 -19.17 -1.27 32.99
C GLN A 131 -19.49 -0.25 34.09
N PHE A 132 -19.50 -0.69 35.37
CA PHE A 132 -19.85 0.19 36.50
C PHE A 132 -21.15 0.97 36.26
N SER A 133 -22.17 0.26 35.74
CA SER A 133 -23.55 0.72 35.52
C SER A 133 -23.79 1.74 34.40
N LYS A 134 -22.79 2.07 33.59
CA LYS A 134 -22.97 2.97 32.43
C LYS A 134 -22.19 2.52 31.21
N PRO A 135 -22.54 2.99 29.97
CA PRO A 135 -21.76 2.72 28.77
C PRO A 135 -20.29 3.15 28.95
N ILE A 136 -19.36 2.36 28.41
CA ILE A 136 -17.93 2.71 28.53
C ILE A 136 -17.58 3.97 27.74
N ALA A 137 -18.35 4.35 26.72
CA ALA A 137 -18.25 5.63 26.03
C ALA A 137 -18.45 6.86 26.95
N GLY A 138 -19.11 6.68 28.10
CA GLY A 138 -19.36 7.75 29.07
C GLY A 138 -18.20 8.05 30.02
N TYR A 139 -17.05 7.37 29.88
CA TYR A 139 -15.86 7.62 30.72
C TYR A 139 -14.90 8.58 30.06
N GLN A 140 -14.33 9.50 30.85
CA GLN A 140 -13.44 10.56 30.33
C GLN A 140 -12.26 10.03 29.53
N LEU A 141 -11.61 8.94 29.97
CA LEU A 141 -10.48 8.34 29.25
C LEU A 141 -10.88 7.74 27.90
N THR A 142 -12.10 7.19 27.81
CA THR A 142 -12.65 6.70 26.54
C THR A 142 -13.00 7.85 25.60
N GLN A 143 -13.64 8.90 26.12
CA GLN A 143 -13.97 10.10 25.35
C GLN A 143 -12.72 10.81 24.84
N ALA A 144 -11.67 10.92 25.64
CA ALA A 144 -10.39 11.49 25.21
C ALA A 144 -9.77 10.70 24.04
N LYS A 145 -9.83 9.35 24.07
CA LYS A 145 -9.38 8.50 22.93
C LYS A 145 -10.20 8.79 21.66
N PHE A 146 -11.52 8.88 21.76
CA PHE A 146 -12.39 9.21 20.62
C PHE A 146 -12.13 10.61 20.08
N ALA A 147 -11.93 11.60 20.94
CA ALA A 147 -11.62 12.97 20.52
C ALA A 147 -10.30 13.02 19.73
N GLU A 148 -9.25 12.35 20.21
CA GLU A 148 -7.97 12.28 19.50
C GLU A 148 -8.13 11.57 18.14
N MET A 149 -8.75 10.39 18.11
CA MET A 149 -8.94 9.63 16.89
C MET A 149 -9.73 10.40 15.82
N ILE A 150 -10.86 11.02 16.19
CA ILE A 150 -11.67 11.78 15.22
C ILE A 150 -10.93 13.01 14.69
N THR A 151 -10.12 13.65 15.52
CA THR A 151 -9.26 14.76 15.10
C THR A 151 -8.28 14.32 14.04
N GLN A 152 -7.53 13.24 14.29
CA GLN A 152 -6.52 12.71 13.36
C GLN A 152 -7.16 12.22 12.05
N ILE A 153 -8.29 11.51 12.13
CA ILE A 153 -9.04 11.05 10.95
C ILE A 153 -9.50 12.25 10.11
N THR A 154 -10.06 13.28 10.73
CA THR A 154 -10.52 14.48 10.02
C THR A 154 -9.38 15.19 9.31
N MET A 155 -8.23 15.37 9.98
CA MET A 155 -7.04 15.96 9.36
C MET A 155 -6.55 15.14 8.18
N ALA A 156 -6.55 13.81 8.29
CA ALA A 156 -6.18 12.90 7.20
C ALA A 156 -7.16 12.99 6.02
N GLN A 157 -8.48 13.06 6.28
CA GLN A 157 -9.50 13.26 5.23
C GLN A 157 -9.28 14.57 4.46
N LEU A 158 -9.04 15.68 5.15
CA LEU A 158 -8.75 16.98 4.53
C LEU A 158 -7.47 16.91 3.69
N THR A 159 -6.45 16.21 4.17
CA THR A 159 -5.17 16.03 3.44
C THR A 159 -5.37 15.25 2.14
N VAL A 160 -6.05 14.09 2.16
CA VAL A 160 -6.28 13.30 0.92
C VAL A 160 -7.25 13.99 -0.02
N TYR A 161 -8.24 14.70 0.49
CA TYR A 161 -9.14 15.51 -0.33
C TYR A 161 -8.38 16.60 -1.09
N GLN A 162 -7.52 17.35 -0.40
CA GLN A 162 -6.69 18.37 -1.04
C GLN A 162 -5.69 17.74 -2.02
N LEU A 163 -5.10 16.59 -1.68
CA LEU A 163 -4.20 15.86 -2.57
C LEU A 163 -4.93 15.41 -3.85
N GLY A 164 -6.20 14.97 -3.74
CA GLY A 164 -7.05 14.64 -4.88
C GLY A 164 -7.26 15.84 -5.81
N ARG A 165 -7.58 17.00 -5.26
CA ARG A 165 -7.72 18.25 -6.05
C ARG A 165 -6.42 18.64 -6.76
N LEU A 166 -5.28 18.46 -6.11
CA LEU A 166 -3.97 18.69 -6.74
C LEU A 166 -3.72 17.70 -7.87
N LYS A 167 -4.11 16.43 -7.69
CA LYS A 167 -4.03 15.41 -8.74
C LYS A 167 -4.89 15.78 -9.95
N ASP A 168 -6.14 16.14 -9.76
CA ASP A 168 -7.08 16.52 -10.83
C ASP A 168 -6.60 17.74 -11.61
N SER A 169 -5.94 18.68 -10.94
CA SER A 169 -5.34 19.86 -11.55
C SER A 169 -3.94 19.66 -12.14
N GLY A 170 -3.39 18.45 -12.11
CA GLY A 170 -2.05 18.12 -12.59
C GLY A 170 -0.90 18.70 -11.75
N LYS A 171 -1.18 19.16 -10.52
CA LYS A 171 -0.21 19.83 -9.62
C LYS A 171 0.27 18.94 -8.46
N MET A 172 -0.17 17.70 -8.41
CA MET A 172 0.26 16.75 -7.38
C MET A 172 1.73 16.38 -7.54
N ARG A 173 2.51 16.53 -6.49
CA ARG A 173 3.93 16.16 -6.45
C ARG A 173 4.14 14.88 -5.65
N PHE A 174 5.20 14.14 -5.96
CA PHE A 174 5.54 12.86 -5.33
C PHE A 174 5.84 13.00 -3.83
N ASP A 175 6.42 14.11 -3.38
CA ASP A 175 6.70 14.40 -1.98
C ASP A 175 5.41 14.64 -1.16
N GLN A 176 4.40 15.27 -1.75
CA GLN A 176 3.07 15.43 -1.15
C GLN A 176 2.38 14.07 -0.97
N VAL A 177 2.53 13.16 -1.95
CA VAL A 177 2.02 11.78 -1.84
C VAL A 177 2.77 11.01 -0.76
N SER A 178 4.09 11.18 -0.66
CA SER A 178 4.90 10.57 0.41
C SER A 178 4.48 11.07 1.79
N LEU A 179 4.20 12.37 1.93
CA LEU A 179 3.66 12.96 3.16
C LEU A 179 2.34 12.31 3.56
N ALA A 180 1.39 12.21 2.62
CA ALA A 180 0.08 11.62 2.89
C ALA A 180 0.20 10.14 3.26
N LYS A 181 0.93 9.32 2.46
CA LYS A 181 1.13 7.89 2.75
C LYS A 181 1.78 7.68 4.12
N ARG A 182 2.85 8.39 4.42
CA ARG A 182 3.56 8.31 5.70
C ARG A 182 2.64 8.63 6.89
N ASN A 183 1.97 9.78 6.83
CA ASN A 183 1.12 10.25 7.92
C ASN A 183 -0.11 9.35 8.11
N HIS A 184 -0.80 8.96 7.03
CA HIS A 184 -2.03 8.21 7.14
C HIS A 184 -1.81 6.75 7.55
N CYS A 185 -0.70 6.13 7.17
CA CYS A 185 -0.33 4.81 7.69
C CYS A 185 -0.10 4.85 9.20
N GLN A 186 0.61 5.87 9.70
CA GLN A 186 0.81 6.04 11.14
C GLN A 186 -0.51 6.30 11.86
N MET A 187 -1.32 7.24 11.38
CA MET A 187 -2.64 7.55 11.93
C MET A 187 -3.54 6.32 12.01
N ALA A 188 -3.66 5.56 10.91
CA ALA A 188 -4.49 4.36 10.88
C ALA A 188 -3.99 3.27 11.83
N ARG A 189 -2.67 3.12 11.97
CA ARG A 189 -2.04 2.20 12.92
C ARG A 189 -2.40 2.54 14.36
N ASP A 190 -2.31 3.82 14.73
CA ASP A 190 -2.62 4.30 16.08
C ASP A 190 -4.11 4.18 16.38
N VAL A 191 -4.97 4.54 15.43
CA VAL A 191 -6.43 4.40 15.53
C VAL A 191 -6.84 2.93 15.69
N ALA A 192 -6.36 2.04 14.83
CA ALA A 192 -6.71 0.62 14.90
C ALA A 192 -6.30 0.00 16.25
N ARG A 193 -5.10 0.32 16.75
CA ARG A 193 -4.63 -0.12 18.06
C ARG A 193 -5.51 0.41 19.19
N THR A 194 -5.83 1.69 19.18
CA THR A 194 -6.66 2.32 20.21
C THR A 194 -8.08 1.74 20.19
N CYS A 195 -8.66 1.49 19.02
CA CYS A 195 -9.97 0.84 18.89
C CYS A 195 -9.94 -0.59 19.42
N ARG A 196 -8.92 -1.39 19.08
CA ARG A 196 -8.74 -2.73 19.65
C ARG A 196 -8.67 -2.69 21.18
N GLU A 197 -7.99 -1.70 21.76
CA GLU A 197 -7.93 -1.53 23.23
C GLU A 197 -9.30 -1.20 23.84
N ILE A 198 -10.11 -0.34 23.22
CA ILE A 198 -11.46 0.01 23.68
C ILE A 198 -12.37 -1.21 23.70
N LEU A 199 -12.25 -2.12 22.74
CA LEU A 199 -13.00 -3.38 22.68
C LEU A 199 -12.59 -4.39 23.76
N GLY A 200 -11.49 -4.18 24.48
CA GLY A 200 -10.98 -5.08 25.51
C GLY A 200 -10.71 -6.49 24.98
N GLY A 201 -11.21 -7.52 25.64
CA GLY A 201 -11.07 -8.92 25.23
C GLY A 201 -11.74 -9.20 23.86
N ASN A 202 -12.84 -8.53 23.54
CA ASN A 202 -13.49 -8.66 22.24
C ASN A 202 -12.63 -8.10 21.08
N GLY A 203 -11.69 -7.21 21.37
CA GLY A 203 -10.81 -6.60 20.38
C GLY A 203 -9.84 -7.56 19.70
N ILE A 204 -9.72 -8.81 20.15
CA ILE A 204 -8.90 -9.85 19.49
C ILE A 204 -9.75 -10.89 18.74
N MET A 205 -11.08 -10.74 18.74
CA MET A 205 -12.01 -11.66 18.08
C MET A 205 -12.23 -11.27 16.62
N GLU A 206 -12.53 -12.27 15.78
CA GLU A 206 -12.79 -12.07 14.34
C GLU A 206 -14.09 -11.30 14.06
N ASP A 207 -15.00 -11.26 15.02
CA ASP A 207 -16.26 -10.51 14.94
C ASP A 207 -16.06 -8.99 14.81
N TYR A 208 -14.89 -8.49 15.19
CA TYR A 208 -14.56 -7.07 15.20
C TYR A 208 -13.38 -6.74 14.29
N SER A 209 -13.53 -5.74 13.44
CA SER A 209 -12.56 -5.38 12.41
C SER A 209 -11.22 -4.79 12.91
N PRO A 210 -11.10 -4.12 14.07
CA PRO A 210 -9.86 -3.42 14.44
C PRO A 210 -8.60 -4.29 14.47
N MET A 211 -8.67 -5.53 14.97
CA MET A 211 -7.49 -6.43 15.01
C MET A 211 -7.05 -6.84 13.59
N ARG A 212 -8.01 -7.09 12.70
CA ARG A 212 -7.73 -7.39 11.29
C ARG A 212 -7.04 -6.19 10.61
N HIS A 213 -7.57 -4.97 10.82
CA HIS A 213 -6.92 -3.76 10.30
C HIS A 213 -5.54 -3.54 10.92
N MET A 214 -5.39 -3.74 12.22
CA MET A 214 -4.12 -3.61 12.92
C MET A 214 -3.04 -4.50 12.30
N THR A 215 -3.34 -5.77 12.03
CA THR A 215 -2.40 -6.69 11.38
C THR A 215 -2.13 -6.30 9.92
N ASN A 216 -3.15 -5.88 9.16
CA ASN A 216 -3.01 -5.51 7.77
C ASN A 216 -2.19 -4.22 7.59
N ILE A 217 -2.35 -3.25 8.48
CA ILE A 217 -1.65 -1.97 8.43
C ILE A 217 -0.14 -2.15 8.60
N GLU A 218 0.34 -3.18 9.31
CA GLU A 218 1.78 -3.46 9.43
C GLU A 218 2.43 -3.71 8.05
N THR A 219 1.74 -4.41 7.13
CA THR A 219 2.21 -4.53 5.74
C THR A 219 2.15 -3.19 5.02
N VAL A 220 1.04 -2.45 5.15
CA VAL A 220 0.85 -1.16 4.48
C VAL A 220 1.86 -0.12 4.96
N PHE A 221 2.24 -0.16 6.24
CA PHE A 221 3.27 0.68 6.83
C PHE A 221 4.66 0.42 6.20
N THR A 222 4.89 -0.82 5.75
CA THR A 222 6.18 -1.31 5.25
C THR A 222 6.32 -1.22 3.73
N TYR A 223 5.30 -1.66 2.97
CA TYR A 223 5.40 -1.74 1.52
C TYR A 223 5.21 -0.38 0.82
N GLU A 224 5.47 -0.34 -0.49
CA GLU A 224 5.37 0.88 -1.33
C GLU A 224 6.27 2.02 -0.82
N GLY A 225 7.40 1.65 -0.25
CA GLY A 225 8.29 2.51 0.52
C GLY A 225 7.96 2.46 2.01
N THR A 226 8.96 2.13 2.81
CA THR A 226 8.82 2.09 4.27
C THR A 226 8.54 3.50 4.83
N HIS A 227 8.08 3.55 6.07
CA HIS A 227 7.86 4.82 6.77
C HIS A 227 9.13 5.70 6.79
N GLU A 228 10.30 5.05 6.95
CA GLU A 228 11.62 5.71 6.93
C GLU A 228 11.94 6.26 5.55
N MET A 229 11.70 5.49 4.46
CA MET A 229 11.92 5.98 3.10
C MET A 229 11.10 7.23 2.79
N HIS A 230 9.84 7.28 3.22
CA HIS A 230 9.03 8.48 3.09
C HIS A 230 9.55 9.64 3.93
N SER A 231 10.14 9.36 5.10
CA SER A 231 10.80 10.38 5.93
C SER A 231 12.02 10.97 5.23
N LEU A 232 12.83 10.14 4.57
CA LEU A 232 13.99 10.58 3.78
C LEU A 232 13.58 11.41 2.55
N ILE A 233 12.52 10.99 1.83
CA ILE A 233 11.95 11.76 0.70
C ILE A 233 11.52 13.15 1.16
N LEU A 234 10.82 13.24 2.29
CA LEU A 234 10.38 14.51 2.85
C LEU A 234 11.57 15.36 3.35
N GLY A 235 12.51 14.72 4.04
CA GLY A 235 13.72 15.39 4.49
C GLY A 235 14.49 16.05 3.34
N GLN A 236 14.69 15.32 2.25
CA GLN A 236 15.30 15.85 1.04
C GLN A 236 14.46 16.98 0.42
N SER A 237 13.14 16.82 0.37
CA SER A 237 12.24 17.84 -0.22
C SER A 237 12.31 19.17 0.52
N VAL A 238 12.47 19.18 1.85
CA VAL A 238 12.51 20.41 2.66
C VAL A 238 13.90 20.99 2.85
N THR A 239 14.94 20.15 2.82
CA THR A 239 16.33 20.60 3.05
C THR A 239 17.10 20.84 1.74
N GLY A 240 16.67 20.23 0.64
CA GLY A 240 17.41 20.19 -0.62
C GLY A 240 18.60 19.22 -0.61
N LEU A 241 18.84 18.49 0.49
CA LEU A 241 19.97 17.58 0.66
C LEU A 241 19.49 16.13 0.67
N ALA A 242 20.09 15.29 -0.19
CA ALA A 242 19.82 13.85 -0.17
C ALA A 242 20.42 13.22 1.10
N ALA A 243 19.66 12.29 1.70
CA ALA A 243 20.13 11.54 2.87
C ALA A 243 20.92 10.28 2.49
N TYR A 244 20.98 9.95 1.22
CA TYR A 244 21.70 8.81 0.65
C TYR A 244 22.23 9.17 -0.73
N ASP A 245 23.33 8.58 -1.13
CA ASP A 245 23.91 8.74 -2.46
C ASP A 245 23.08 7.90 -3.46
N SER A 246 22.77 8.49 -4.61
CA SER A 246 21.99 7.86 -5.69
C SER A 246 22.91 7.20 -6.71
#